data_c4cf52e6ecfc71fb776c9994b21310a1
#
_entry.id   c4cf52e6ecfc71fb776c9994b21310a1
#
_cell.length_a   1.000
_cell.length_b   1.000
_cell.length_c   1.000
_cell.angle_alpha   90.00
_cell.angle_beta   90.00
_cell.angle_gamma   90.00
#
_symmetry.space_group_name_H-M   'P 1'
#
loop_
_entity.id
_entity.type
_entity.pdbx_description
1 polymer ?
#
loop_
_entity_poly.entity_id
_entity_poly.type
_entity_poly.pdbx_seq_one_letter_code
_entity_poly.pdbx_strand_id
1 'polypeptide(L)'
;MSEAPQKKGTSWSIGIGLGIVALLIGTAIVTEPSVSFSSSGNRGCAPAGTETPLRLQTNTLSISAPGIVKASYLTMLSPSVSGKVDKVHPLFNVGEIVLKGTPLMELEKFEYRARLANAQAELEQARLDVSTEQAEALKAIKKTYSSVSKSGKESELVLRVPQRRAVNARLNAAEAYVAEAEQALRDTVLEAPYTCQVVECSVGAGARVVAGQPVGKVIPLQERMIRIPVPLEEFSALPRDEQGKVNTALTASCAVSYTHL
;
A
#
# COMPACT_ATOMS: atom_id res chain seq x y z
N MET A 1 47.59 -7.06 7.47
CA MET A 1 48.53 -6.82 6.38
C MET A 1 47.68 -6.75 5.13
N SER A 2 47.47 -5.62 4.51
CA SER A 2 48.21 -4.50 4.07
C SER A 2 47.26 -3.30 3.91
N GLU A 3 47.64 -2.26 4.50
CA GLU A 3 47.37 -0.86 4.42
C GLU A 3 47.24 -0.29 3.00
N ALA A 4 46.29 0.62 2.83
CA ALA A 4 46.22 1.54 1.71
C ALA A 4 46.71 2.94 2.16
N PRO A 5 47.50 3.64 1.39
CA PRO A 5 48.03 4.96 1.77
C PRO A 5 47.09 6.10 1.33
N GLN A 6 46.92 7.03 2.24
CA GLN A 6 46.37 8.38 2.01
C GLN A 6 47.27 9.18 1.07
N LYS A 7 46.65 9.91 0.11
CA LYS A 7 47.23 11.03 -0.57
C LYS A 7 46.54 12.32 -0.14
N LYS A 8 47.24 13.11 0.71
CA LYS A 8 47.05 14.54 0.87
C LYS A 8 47.71 15.25 -0.33
N GLY A 9 47.03 16.24 -0.90
CA GLY A 9 47.62 17.07 -1.94
C GLY A 9 46.72 18.22 -2.37
N THR A 10 46.97 19.39 -1.78
CA THR A 10 46.94 20.75 -2.39
C THR A 10 45.63 21.25 -2.99
N SER A 11 44.88 21.99 -2.18
CA SER A 11 43.80 22.88 -2.64
C SER A 11 44.00 24.36 -2.24
N TRP A 12 45.24 24.89 -2.28
CA TRP A 12 45.45 26.28 -1.88
C TRP A 12 45.68 27.24 -3.06
N SER A 13 45.85 26.78 -4.27
CA SER A 13 46.08 27.65 -5.44
C SER A 13 44.80 28.07 -6.20
N ILE A 14 43.65 27.51 -5.92
CA ILE A 14 42.38 27.82 -6.60
C ILE A 14 41.64 29.01 -5.94
N GLY A 15 41.86 29.25 -4.64
CA GLY A 15 41.18 30.34 -3.92
C GLY A 15 41.59 31.73 -4.30
N ILE A 16 42.85 31.94 -4.76
CA ILE A 16 43.38 33.25 -5.07
C ILE A 16 42.94 33.72 -6.48
N GLY A 17 42.77 32.80 -7.42
CA GLY A 17 42.30 33.09 -8.78
C GLY A 17 40.85 33.57 -8.85
N LEU A 18 39.99 33.03 -8.04
CA LEU A 18 38.56 33.40 -7.99
C LEU A 18 38.33 34.79 -7.36
N GLY A 19 39.16 35.22 -6.43
CA GLY A 19 39.07 36.53 -5.80
C GLY A 19 39.37 37.67 -6.78
N ILE A 20 40.33 37.48 -7.69
CA ILE A 20 40.74 38.49 -8.66
C ILE A 20 39.72 38.68 -9.80
N VAL A 21 39.07 37.58 -10.22
CA VAL A 21 38.00 37.64 -11.23
C VAL A 21 36.74 38.31 -10.66
N ALA A 22 36.41 38.12 -9.40
CA ALA A 22 35.28 38.79 -8.75
C ALA A 22 35.52 40.32 -8.61
N LEU A 23 36.76 40.73 -8.39
CA LEU A 23 37.10 42.16 -8.27
C LEU A 23 37.08 42.90 -9.62
N LEU A 24 37.40 42.21 -10.73
CA LEU A 24 37.34 42.80 -12.09
C LEU A 24 35.91 42.86 -12.64
N ILE A 25 35.00 41.96 -12.22
CA ILE A 25 33.59 42.02 -12.59
C ILE A 25 32.84 43.08 -11.79
N GLY A 26 33.24 43.35 -10.55
CA GLY A 26 32.63 44.38 -9.69
C GLY A 26 32.85 45.83 -10.17
N THR A 27 33.88 46.09 -10.97
CA THR A 27 34.17 47.46 -11.47
C THR A 27 33.51 47.77 -12.81
N ALA A 28 32.92 46.80 -13.49
CA ALA A 28 32.28 47.00 -14.80
C ALA A 28 30.78 47.39 -14.73
N ILE A 29 30.16 47.39 -13.53
CA ILE A 29 28.71 47.61 -13.38
C ILE A 29 28.34 49.05 -12.96
N VAL A 30 29.31 49.97 -12.81
CA VAL A 30 29.03 51.35 -12.34
C VAL A 30 29.30 52.38 -13.44
N THR A 31 28.88 52.14 -14.65
CA THR A 31 28.75 53.23 -15.65
C THR A 31 27.34 53.18 -16.23
N GLU A 32 26.41 53.79 -15.50
CA GLU A 32 25.13 54.15 -16.09
C GLU A 32 25.32 55.27 -17.12
N PRO A 33 24.92 55.12 -18.39
CA PRO A 33 24.85 56.23 -19.30
C PRO A 33 23.67 57.13 -18.89
N SER A 34 23.95 58.27 -18.29
CA SER A 34 22.97 59.30 -18.06
C SER A 34 22.55 59.90 -19.43
N VAL A 35 21.39 59.46 -19.92
CA VAL A 35 20.75 60.07 -21.09
C VAL A 35 20.10 61.37 -20.62
N SER A 36 20.78 62.51 -20.86
CA SER A 36 20.19 63.80 -20.66
C SER A 36 19.24 64.12 -21.82
N PHE A 37 17.92 64.01 -21.54
CA PHE A 37 16.91 64.56 -22.46
C PHE A 37 16.89 66.07 -22.37
N SER A 38 17.40 66.71 -23.42
CA SER A 38 17.25 68.14 -23.65
C SER A 38 15.78 68.44 -24.01
N SER A 39 15.04 69.07 -23.12
CA SER A 39 13.74 69.60 -23.41
C SER A 39 13.81 70.91 -24.18
N SER A 40 13.64 70.83 -25.46
CA SER A 40 13.29 71.98 -26.26
C SER A 40 12.01 71.68 -27.06
N GLY A 41 10.95 72.40 -26.74
CA GLY A 41 9.76 72.36 -27.55
C GLY A 41 8.48 72.51 -26.75
N ASN A 42 8.14 73.76 -26.50
CA ASN A 42 6.84 74.20 -26.08
C ASN A 42 5.71 73.63 -27.03
N ARG A 43 4.98 72.65 -26.63
CA ARG A 43 3.73 72.26 -27.27
C ARG A 43 2.68 71.94 -26.19
N GLY A 44 1.63 72.68 -26.25
CA GLY A 44 0.31 72.54 -25.70
C GLY A 44 0.08 71.50 -24.59
N CYS A 45 -0.37 72.01 -23.48
CA CYS A 45 -1.00 71.23 -22.41
C CYS A 45 -1.92 70.14 -22.98
N ALA A 46 -1.47 68.92 -23.00
CA ALA A 46 -2.37 67.77 -23.08
C ALA A 46 -3.18 67.77 -21.77
N PRO A 47 -4.51 67.53 -21.84
CA PRO A 47 -5.30 67.43 -20.61
C PRO A 47 -4.68 66.39 -19.70
N ALA A 48 -4.52 66.77 -18.43
CA ALA A 48 -4.02 65.88 -17.40
C ALA A 48 -4.79 64.56 -17.47
N GLY A 49 -4.13 63.53 -17.93
CA GLY A 49 -4.70 62.20 -17.90
C GLY A 49 -5.04 61.85 -16.46
N THR A 50 -6.26 61.56 -16.18
CA THR A 50 -6.68 61.08 -14.86
C THR A 50 -5.94 59.79 -14.60
N GLU A 51 -4.98 59.79 -13.67
CA GLU A 51 -4.31 58.59 -13.23
C GLU A 51 -5.33 57.72 -12.51
N THR A 52 -5.75 56.68 -13.19
CA THR A 52 -6.63 55.69 -12.58
C THR A 52 -5.74 54.69 -11.89
N PRO A 53 -5.81 54.55 -10.55
CA PRO A 53 -5.00 53.57 -9.83
C PRO A 53 -5.37 52.17 -10.30
N LEU A 54 -4.40 51.46 -10.86
CA LEU A 54 -4.54 50.04 -11.18
C LEU A 54 -4.69 49.27 -9.87
N ARG A 55 -5.91 48.80 -9.58
CA ARG A 55 -6.14 47.85 -8.50
C ARG A 55 -5.96 46.44 -9.05
N LEU A 56 -5.03 45.71 -8.47
CA LEU A 56 -4.95 44.26 -8.67
C LEU A 56 -6.24 43.65 -8.18
N GLN A 57 -7.06 43.17 -9.08
CA GLN A 57 -8.29 42.45 -8.75
C GLN A 57 -8.04 40.98 -9.03
N THR A 58 -8.11 40.18 -7.98
CA THR A 58 -8.03 38.72 -8.09
C THR A 58 -9.39 38.22 -8.60
N ASN A 59 -9.44 37.83 -9.83
CA ASN A 59 -10.63 37.18 -10.39
C ASN A 59 -10.57 35.68 -10.14
N THR A 60 -11.58 35.16 -9.47
CA THR A 60 -11.77 33.72 -9.33
C THR A 60 -12.49 33.20 -10.57
N LEU A 61 -11.82 32.37 -11.35
CA LEU A 61 -12.47 31.65 -12.45
C LEU A 61 -13.25 30.47 -11.87
N SER A 62 -14.56 30.46 -12.05
CA SER A 62 -15.41 29.31 -11.69
C SER A 62 -15.91 28.64 -12.95
N ILE A 63 -15.63 27.35 -13.05
CA ILE A 63 -16.10 26.50 -14.16
C ILE A 63 -17.22 25.63 -13.64
N SER A 64 -18.38 25.71 -14.27
CA SER A 64 -19.52 24.85 -13.94
C SER A 64 -19.68 23.79 -15.00
N ALA A 65 -19.49 22.53 -14.63
CA ALA A 65 -19.62 21.41 -15.56
C ALA A 65 -20.37 20.24 -14.90
N PRO A 66 -21.19 19.50 -15.65
CA PRO A 66 -21.86 18.31 -15.12
C PRO A 66 -20.83 17.22 -14.84
N GLY A 67 -20.85 16.65 -13.64
CA GLY A 67 -19.95 15.58 -13.23
C GLY A 67 -20.68 14.29 -12.92
N ILE A 68 -20.04 13.17 -13.17
CA ILE A 68 -20.54 11.84 -12.79
C ILE A 68 -19.72 11.33 -11.62
N VAL A 69 -20.39 11.03 -10.50
CA VAL A 69 -19.78 10.39 -9.35
C VAL A 69 -19.67 8.89 -9.61
N LYS A 70 -18.46 8.35 -9.53
CA LYS A 70 -18.20 6.91 -9.66
C LYS A 70 -17.42 6.44 -8.43
N ALA A 71 -17.55 5.17 -8.11
CA ALA A 71 -16.63 4.55 -7.15
C ALA A 71 -15.21 4.55 -7.74
N SER A 72 -14.19 4.73 -6.90
CA SER A 72 -12.78 4.69 -7.31
C SER A 72 -12.41 3.33 -7.89
N TYR A 73 -12.91 2.28 -7.30
CA TYR A 73 -12.73 0.90 -7.75
C TYR A 73 -13.92 0.02 -7.35
N LEU A 74 -14.02 -1.12 -8.01
CA LEU A 74 -15.02 -2.15 -7.75
C LEU A 74 -14.28 -3.42 -7.33
N THR A 75 -14.60 -3.95 -6.15
CA THR A 75 -14.01 -5.19 -5.65
C THR A 75 -14.97 -6.34 -5.85
N MET A 76 -14.51 -7.39 -6.50
CA MET A 76 -15.21 -8.65 -6.59
C MET A 76 -14.91 -9.47 -5.33
N LEU A 77 -15.95 -9.83 -4.61
CA LEU A 77 -15.84 -10.70 -3.44
C LEU A 77 -15.89 -12.17 -3.89
N SER A 78 -14.88 -12.92 -3.49
CA SER A 78 -14.81 -14.36 -3.75
C SER A 78 -14.32 -15.09 -2.50
N PRO A 79 -14.90 -16.26 -2.15
CA PRO A 79 -14.42 -17.07 -1.04
C PRO A 79 -13.05 -17.66 -1.40
N SER A 80 -12.18 -17.79 -0.40
CA SER A 80 -10.87 -18.46 -0.55
C SER A 80 -10.99 -19.97 -0.53
N VAL A 81 -12.10 -20.50 0.01
CA VAL A 81 -12.37 -21.92 0.15
C VAL A 81 -13.72 -22.30 -0.46
N SER A 82 -13.85 -23.56 -0.88
CA SER A 82 -15.06 -24.07 -1.51
C SER A 82 -16.01 -24.66 -0.46
N GLY A 83 -17.32 -24.53 -0.66
CA GLY A 83 -18.27 -25.12 0.27
C GLY A 83 -19.71 -24.82 -0.10
N LYS A 84 -20.62 -25.34 0.72
CA LYS A 84 -22.02 -24.98 0.69
C LYS A 84 -22.23 -23.75 1.59
N VAL A 85 -23.01 -22.81 1.12
CA VAL A 85 -23.38 -21.61 1.90
C VAL A 85 -24.38 -22.03 2.98
N ASP A 86 -24.00 -21.86 4.22
CA ASP A 86 -24.86 -22.10 5.38
C ASP A 86 -25.76 -20.88 5.60
N LYS A 87 -25.17 -19.70 5.68
CA LYS A 87 -25.88 -18.44 5.94
C LYS A 87 -25.36 -17.31 5.08
N VAL A 88 -26.28 -16.45 4.66
CA VAL A 88 -25.98 -15.14 4.06
C VAL A 88 -26.47 -14.07 5.01
N HIS A 89 -25.63 -13.11 5.32
CA HIS A 89 -25.97 -12.03 6.24
C HIS A 89 -27.01 -11.10 5.62
N PRO A 90 -28.02 -10.62 6.36
CA PRO A 90 -29.06 -9.73 5.84
C PRO A 90 -28.53 -8.45 5.19
N LEU A 91 -27.37 -7.93 5.65
CA LEU A 91 -26.71 -6.77 5.07
C LEU A 91 -25.97 -7.07 3.75
N PHE A 92 -25.89 -8.33 3.32
CA PHE A 92 -25.30 -8.68 2.03
C PHE A 92 -26.35 -8.63 0.91
N ASN A 93 -27.13 -7.54 0.88
CA ASN A 93 -28.10 -7.24 -0.16
C ASN A 93 -27.69 -5.98 -0.93
N VAL A 94 -28.13 -5.90 -2.17
CA VAL A 94 -27.82 -4.77 -3.06
C VAL A 94 -28.31 -3.45 -2.46
N GLY A 95 -27.40 -2.48 -2.40
CA GLY A 95 -27.67 -1.15 -1.85
C GLY A 95 -27.27 -0.98 -0.39
N GLU A 96 -27.12 -2.04 0.38
CA GLU A 96 -26.78 -1.99 1.79
C GLU A 96 -25.33 -1.59 2.03
N ILE A 97 -25.11 -0.92 3.15
CA ILE A 97 -23.79 -0.49 3.60
C ILE A 97 -23.31 -1.44 4.70
N VAL A 98 -22.10 -1.95 4.49
CA VAL A 98 -21.48 -2.94 5.39
C VAL A 98 -20.18 -2.37 5.94
N LEU A 99 -19.97 -2.54 7.23
CA LEU A 99 -18.73 -2.13 7.90
C LEU A 99 -17.62 -3.16 7.66
N LYS A 100 -16.36 -2.71 7.70
CA LYS A 100 -15.20 -3.59 7.65
C LYS A 100 -15.27 -4.69 8.71
N GLY A 101 -14.97 -5.94 8.32
CA GLY A 101 -14.96 -7.11 9.21
C GLY A 101 -16.33 -7.69 9.51
N THR A 102 -17.42 -7.13 8.93
CA THR A 102 -18.74 -7.74 9.09
C THR A 102 -18.80 -9.02 8.24
N PRO A 103 -19.24 -10.14 8.82
CA PRO A 103 -19.43 -11.39 8.07
C PRO A 103 -20.57 -11.20 7.06
N LEU A 104 -20.27 -11.46 5.79
CA LEU A 104 -21.22 -11.37 4.68
C LEU A 104 -21.89 -12.71 4.38
N MET A 105 -21.09 -13.77 4.48
CA MET A 105 -21.50 -15.13 4.17
C MET A 105 -20.71 -16.12 5.03
N GLU A 106 -21.37 -17.17 5.47
CA GLU A 106 -20.73 -18.30 6.15
C GLU A 106 -20.91 -19.57 5.33
N LEU A 107 -19.84 -20.31 5.15
CA LEU A 107 -19.85 -21.64 4.57
C LEU A 107 -20.01 -22.70 5.65
N GLU A 108 -20.48 -23.87 5.26
CA GLU A 108 -20.59 -25.04 6.13
C GLU A 108 -19.22 -25.43 6.70
N LYS A 109 -19.10 -25.39 8.04
CA LYS A 109 -17.81 -25.51 8.73
C LYS A 109 -17.43 -26.95 9.09
N PHE A 110 -18.33 -27.92 8.88
CA PHE A 110 -18.13 -29.27 9.35
C PHE A 110 -16.86 -29.94 8.82
N GLU A 111 -16.67 -29.90 7.51
CA GLU A 111 -15.50 -30.48 6.84
C GLU A 111 -14.20 -29.86 7.31
N TYR A 112 -14.17 -28.52 7.44
CA TYR A 112 -12.98 -27.76 7.88
C TYR A 112 -12.64 -28.01 9.33
N ARG A 113 -13.64 -28.16 10.21
CA ARG A 113 -13.41 -28.57 11.60
C ARG A 113 -12.84 -30.00 11.70
N ALA A 114 -13.34 -30.91 10.87
CA ALA A 114 -12.79 -32.28 10.83
C ALA A 114 -11.34 -32.30 10.36
N ARG A 115 -10.99 -31.48 9.32
CA ARG A 115 -9.60 -31.31 8.87
C ARG A 115 -8.70 -30.76 9.96
N LEU A 116 -9.16 -29.75 10.69
CA LEU A 116 -8.42 -29.17 11.81
C LEU A 116 -8.20 -30.22 12.92
N ALA A 117 -9.21 -30.97 13.29
CA ALA A 117 -9.09 -32.01 14.30
C ALA A 117 -8.07 -33.10 13.89
N ASN A 118 -8.09 -33.51 12.63
CA ASN A 118 -7.10 -34.46 12.09
C ASN A 118 -5.67 -33.87 12.13
N ALA A 119 -5.47 -32.63 11.70
CA ALA A 119 -4.17 -31.98 11.77
C ALA A 119 -3.66 -31.83 13.20
N GLN A 120 -4.55 -31.53 14.15
CA GLN A 120 -4.21 -31.50 15.58
C GLN A 120 -3.79 -32.87 16.11
N ALA A 121 -4.47 -33.93 15.70
CA ALA A 121 -4.10 -35.29 16.09
C ALA A 121 -2.71 -35.69 15.55
N GLU A 122 -2.40 -35.31 14.29
CA GLU A 122 -1.07 -35.49 13.70
C GLU A 122 0.02 -34.70 14.44
N LEU A 123 -0.30 -33.49 14.87
CA LEU A 123 0.61 -32.68 15.67
C LEU A 123 0.93 -33.32 17.01
N GLU A 124 -0.08 -33.83 17.72
CA GLU A 124 0.12 -34.54 18.99
C GLU A 124 0.95 -35.83 18.78
N GLN A 125 0.75 -36.53 17.68
CA GLN A 125 1.59 -37.68 17.34
C GLN A 125 3.05 -37.26 17.08
N ALA A 126 3.26 -36.18 16.33
CA ALA A 126 4.61 -35.67 16.07
C ALA A 126 5.32 -35.19 17.37
N ARG A 127 4.58 -34.61 18.30
CA ARG A 127 5.09 -34.24 19.64
C ARG A 127 5.49 -35.48 20.46
N LEU A 128 4.69 -36.53 20.40
CA LEU A 128 5.02 -37.80 21.03
C LEU A 128 6.29 -38.41 20.42
N ASP A 129 6.42 -38.39 19.09
CA ASP A 129 7.61 -38.87 18.39
C ASP A 129 8.88 -38.10 18.84
N VAL A 130 8.79 -36.78 18.98
CA VAL A 130 9.90 -35.94 19.51
C VAL A 130 10.25 -36.34 20.93
N SER A 131 9.28 -36.51 21.81
CA SER A 131 9.51 -36.88 23.21
C SER A 131 10.14 -38.27 23.34
N THR A 132 9.67 -39.21 22.50
CA THR A 132 10.21 -40.57 22.42
C THR A 132 11.66 -40.56 21.95
N GLU A 133 11.95 -39.83 20.86
CA GLU A 133 13.31 -39.71 20.35
C GLU A 133 14.25 -39.01 21.32
N GLN A 134 13.79 -38.02 22.09
CA GLN A 134 14.57 -37.39 23.15
C GLN A 134 14.91 -38.39 24.27
N ALA A 135 13.93 -39.20 24.68
CA ALA A 135 14.18 -40.24 25.70
C ALA A 135 15.17 -41.31 25.21
N GLU A 136 15.08 -41.72 23.95
CA GLU A 136 16.02 -42.66 23.35
C GLU A 136 17.41 -42.06 23.16
N ALA A 137 17.51 -40.80 22.77
CA ALA A 137 18.78 -40.08 22.67
C ALA A 137 19.48 -40.01 24.05
N LEU A 138 18.74 -39.70 25.10
CA LEU A 138 19.27 -39.73 26.49
C LEU A 138 19.77 -41.12 26.92
N LYS A 139 19.04 -42.17 26.58
CA LYS A 139 19.47 -43.56 26.83
C LYS A 139 20.73 -43.88 26.05
N ALA A 140 20.85 -43.49 24.80
CA ALA A 140 22.00 -43.69 23.94
C ALA A 140 23.26 -42.98 24.52
N ILE A 141 23.10 -41.73 24.92
CA ILE A 141 24.15 -40.92 25.55
C ILE A 141 24.62 -41.64 26.84
N LYS A 142 23.69 -42.02 27.73
CA LYS A 142 24.01 -42.72 28.99
C LYS A 142 24.76 -44.04 28.76
N LYS A 143 24.33 -44.82 27.74
CA LYS A 143 25.00 -46.06 27.36
C LYS A 143 26.40 -45.82 26.83
N THR A 144 26.58 -44.79 26.00
CA THR A 144 27.91 -44.41 25.46
C THR A 144 28.85 -43.95 26.55
N TYR A 145 28.40 -43.12 27.49
CA TYR A 145 29.22 -42.70 28.65
C TYR A 145 29.65 -43.85 29.55
N SER A 146 28.81 -44.88 29.66
CA SER A 146 29.15 -46.06 30.46
C SER A 146 30.12 -47.03 29.76
N SER A 147 30.24 -46.98 28.43
CA SER A 147 31.08 -47.88 27.62
C SER A 147 32.33 -47.23 27.03
N VAL A 148 32.42 -45.89 26.98
CA VAL A 148 33.57 -45.18 26.38
C VAL A 148 34.58 -44.79 27.46
N SER A 149 35.53 -45.66 27.65
CA SER A 149 36.79 -45.32 28.36
C SER A 149 37.94 -44.87 27.43
N LYS A 150 37.84 -44.87 26.10
CA LYS A 150 39.07 -44.69 25.28
C LYS A 150 38.93 -44.20 23.83
N SER A 151 37.84 -43.67 23.31
CA SER A 151 37.84 -43.18 21.92
C SER A 151 37.03 -41.88 21.75
N GLY A 152 37.75 -40.76 21.66
CA GLY A 152 37.23 -39.40 21.67
C GLY A 152 36.62 -38.89 20.33
N LYS A 153 36.00 -39.74 19.56
CA LYS A 153 35.17 -39.34 18.39
C LYS A 153 33.81 -40.02 18.50
N GLU A 154 32.89 -39.36 19.21
CA GLU A 154 31.51 -39.76 19.17
C GLU A 154 30.95 -39.45 17.77
N SER A 155 30.56 -40.51 17.04
CA SER A 155 29.90 -40.35 15.75
C SER A 155 28.53 -39.70 15.96
N GLU A 156 28.18 -38.71 15.13
CA GLU A 156 26.83 -38.06 15.13
C GLU A 156 25.67 -39.07 15.06
N LEU A 157 25.95 -40.24 14.49
CA LEU A 157 25.01 -41.36 14.43
C LEU A 157 24.73 -41.96 15.82
N VAL A 158 25.75 -42.03 16.70
CA VAL A 158 25.60 -42.55 18.05
C VAL A 158 24.75 -41.60 18.90
N LEU A 159 24.90 -40.30 18.67
CA LEU A 159 24.12 -39.24 19.32
C LEU A 159 22.70 -39.05 18.71
N ARG A 160 22.34 -39.86 17.71
CA ARG A 160 21.03 -39.84 17.05
C ARG A 160 20.67 -38.45 16.44
N VAL A 161 21.67 -37.66 16.07
CA VAL A 161 21.46 -36.29 15.53
C VAL A 161 20.58 -36.27 14.26
N PRO A 162 20.80 -37.16 13.27
CA PRO A 162 19.94 -37.20 12.09
C PRO A 162 18.49 -37.54 12.42
N GLN A 163 18.26 -38.51 13.32
CA GLN A 163 16.93 -38.92 13.74
C GLN A 163 16.18 -37.76 14.43
N ARG A 164 16.86 -37.06 15.35
CA ARG A 164 16.30 -35.86 16.00
C ARG A 164 15.95 -34.76 14.99
N ARG A 165 16.81 -34.53 13.98
CA ARG A 165 16.51 -33.57 12.91
C ARG A 165 15.27 -33.97 12.10
N ALA A 166 15.16 -35.27 11.77
CA ALA A 166 14.00 -35.78 11.03
C ALA A 166 12.68 -35.64 11.81
N VAL A 167 12.69 -36.00 13.10
CA VAL A 167 11.48 -35.89 13.96
C VAL A 167 11.10 -34.43 14.18
N ASN A 168 12.07 -33.52 14.40
CA ASN A 168 11.79 -32.09 14.50
C ASN A 168 11.25 -31.51 13.19
N ALA A 169 11.75 -31.95 12.04
CA ALA A 169 11.23 -31.52 10.75
C ALA A 169 9.77 -31.98 10.58
N ARG A 170 9.43 -33.20 11.05
CA ARG A 170 8.05 -33.70 11.05
C ARG A 170 7.13 -32.91 11.97
N LEU A 171 7.64 -32.52 13.17
CA LEU A 171 6.91 -31.62 14.07
C LEU A 171 6.58 -30.29 13.40
N ASN A 172 7.58 -29.64 12.82
CA ASN A 172 7.39 -28.36 12.13
C ASN A 172 6.38 -28.49 10.97
N ALA A 173 6.42 -29.60 10.22
CA ALA A 173 5.44 -29.86 9.18
C ALA A 173 4.01 -30.02 9.73
N ALA A 174 3.85 -30.76 10.84
CA ALA A 174 2.56 -30.93 11.49
C ALA A 174 2.01 -29.59 12.04
N GLU A 175 2.87 -28.75 12.62
CA GLU A 175 2.48 -27.39 13.04
C GLU A 175 2.00 -26.53 11.85
N ALA A 176 2.67 -26.62 10.70
CA ALA A 176 2.25 -25.93 9.48
C ALA A 176 0.88 -26.43 8.98
N TYR A 177 0.63 -27.74 9.03
CA TYR A 177 -0.69 -28.30 8.66
C TYR A 177 -1.83 -27.83 9.58
N VAL A 178 -1.57 -27.72 10.88
CA VAL A 178 -2.55 -27.13 11.81
C VAL A 178 -2.84 -25.67 11.44
N ALA A 179 -1.79 -24.87 11.20
CA ALA A 179 -1.96 -23.48 10.82
C ALA A 179 -2.75 -23.32 9.49
N GLU A 180 -2.49 -24.19 8.51
CA GLU A 180 -3.24 -24.23 7.24
C GLU A 180 -4.71 -24.58 7.48
N ALA A 181 -5.00 -25.61 8.28
CA ALA A 181 -6.36 -26.02 8.59
C ALA A 181 -7.13 -24.95 9.38
N GLU A 182 -6.48 -24.25 10.29
CA GLU A 182 -7.05 -23.11 10.99
C GLU A 182 -7.36 -21.95 10.05
N GLN A 183 -6.46 -21.64 9.12
CA GLN A 183 -6.70 -20.60 8.12
C GLN A 183 -7.89 -20.99 7.23
N ALA A 184 -7.93 -22.22 6.73
CA ALA A 184 -9.05 -22.72 5.93
C ALA A 184 -10.38 -22.64 6.69
N LEU A 185 -10.39 -22.89 7.99
CA LEU A 185 -11.58 -22.74 8.84
C LEU A 185 -11.96 -21.26 9.01
N ARG A 186 -11.01 -20.35 9.18
CA ARG A 186 -11.29 -18.88 9.18
C ARG A 186 -11.88 -18.45 7.86
N ASP A 187 -11.33 -18.93 6.76
CA ASP A 187 -11.73 -18.58 5.39
C ASP A 187 -13.13 -19.10 5.01
N THR A 188 -13.77 -19.94 5.86
CA THR A 188 -15.18 -20.30 5.70
C THR A 188 -16.13 -19.13 5.95
N VAL A 189 -15.65 -18.04 6.54
CA VAL A 189 -16.41 -16.82 6.75
C VAL A 189 -15.89 -15.76 5.80
N LEU A 190 -16.73 -15.30 4.89
CA LEU A 190 -16.41 -14.18 4.01
C LEU A 190 -16.77 -12.88 4.72
N GLU A 191 -15.77 -12.05 4.99
CA GLU A 191 -15.94 -10.76 5.67
C GLU A 191 -15.76 -9.60 4.70
N ALA A 192 -16.36 -8.45 5.04
CA ALA A 192 -16.16 -7.22 4.29
C ALA A 192 -14.71 -6.69 4.48
N PRO A 193 -13.92 -6.51 3.41
CA PRO A 193 -12.51 -6.10 3.50
C PRO A 193 -12.35 -4.65 3.98
N TYR A 194 -13.32 -3.82 3.74
CA TYR A 194 -13.42 -2.41 4.14
C TYR A 194 -14.89 -1.99 4.23
N THR A 195 -15.16 -0.80 4.77
CA THR A 195 -16.53 -0.24 4.78
C THR A 195 -16.97 0.04 3.36
N CYS A 196 -17.99 -0.67 2.89
CA CYS A 196 -18.39 -0.73 1.50
C CYS A 196 -19.91 -0.73 1.34
N GLN A 197 -20.34 -0.43 0.13
CA GLN A 197 -21.72 -0.63 -0.31
C GLN A 197 -21.78 -1.83 -1.25
N VAL A 198 -22.74 -2.69 -1.04
CA VAL A 198 -22.98 -3.86 -1.89
C VAL A 198 -23.65 -3.41 -3.19
N VAL A 199 -23.03 -3.76 -4.32
CA VAL A 199 -23.55 -3.48 -5.67
C VAL A 199 -24.26 -4.68 -6.25
N GLU A 200 -23.73 -5.87 -5.99
CA GLU A 200 -24.26 -7.12 -6.52
C GLU A 200 -24.06 -8.24 -5.49
N CYS A 201 -25.07 -9.07 -5.35
CA CYS A 201 -25.01 -10.31 -4.59
C CYS A 201 -25.56 -11.41 -5.50
N SER A 202 -24.73 -12.42 -5.81
CA SER A 202 -25.06 -13.49 -6.75
C SER A 202 -25.22 -14.84 -6.05
N VAL A 203 -25.29 -14.87 -4.72
CA VAL A 203 -25.33 -16.12 -3.95
C VAL A 203 -26.43 -16.07 -2.89
N GLY A 204 -27.07 -17.22 -2.67
CA GLY A 204 -28.07 -17.42 -1.63
C GLY A 204 -27.70 -18.57 -0.69
N ALA A 205 -28.38 -18.64 0.46
CA ALA A 205 -28.23 -19.78 1.40
C ALA A 205 -28.55 -21.10 0.69
N GLY A 206 -27.73 -22.11 0.95
CA GLY A 206 -27.83 -23.43 0.31
C GLY A 206 -27.10 -23.57 -1.02
N ALA A 207 -26.63 -22.47 -1.63
CA ALA A 207 -25.83 -22.51 -2.85
C ALA A 207 -24.46 -23.16 -2.59
N ARG A 208 -23.87 -23.77 -3.62
CA ARG A 208 -22.49 -24.26 -3.58
C ARG A 208 -21.58 -23.30 -4.29
N VAL A 209 -20.50 -22.90 -3.63
CA VAL A 209 -19.49 -21.98 -4.17
C VAL A 209 -18.12 -22.66 -4.25
N VAL A 210 -17.32 -22.21 -5.21
CA VAL A 210 -15.95 -22.69 -5.40
C VAL A 210 -14.97 -21.57 -5.05
N ALA A 211 -13.80 -21.93 -4.54
CA ALA A 211 -12.73 -20.99 -4.24
C ALA A 211 -12.42 -20.13 -5.47
N GLY A 212 -12.34 -18.80 -5.27
CA GLY A 212 -12.11 -17.82 -6.34
C GLY A 212 -13.34 -17.45 -7.17
N GLN A 213 -14.48 -18.11 -7.00
CA GLN A 213 -15.72 -17.75 -7.70
C GLN A 213 -16.29 -16.44 -7.14
N PRO A 214 -16.56 -15.42 -7.99
CA PRO A 214 -17.17 -14.19 -7.49
C PRO A 214 -18.59 -14.41 -7.00
N VAL A 215 -18.87 -14.01 -5.78
CA VAL A 215 -20.18 -14.15 -5.11
C VAL A 215 -20.89 -12.81 -4.94
N GLY A 216 -20.20 -11.70 -5.17
CA GLY A 216 -20.75 -10.37 -5.09
C GLY A 216 -19.75 -9.30 -5.48
N LYS A 217 -20.24 -8.07 -5.59
CA LYS A 217 -19.43 -6.89 -5.91
C LYS A 217 -19.69 -5.80 -4.90
N VAL A 218 -18.63 -5.15 -4.45
CA VAL A 218 -18.71 -4.04 -3.49
C VAL A 218 -17.90 -2.85 -3.95
N ILE A 219 -18.34 -1.66 -3.54
CA ILE A 219 -17.63 -0.40 -3.80
C ILE A 219 -17.29 0.27 -2.47
N PRO A 220 -16.15 0.99 -2.38
CA PRO A 220 -15.80 1.72 -1.17
C PRO A 220 -16.76 2.88 -0.95
N LEU A 221 -17.12 3.11 0.32
CA LEU A 221 -18.01 4.20 0.67
C LEU A 221 -17.28 5.55 0.72
N GLN A 222 -16.03 5.55 1.17
CA GLN A 222 -15.26 6.77 1.42
C GLN A 222 -14.49 7.27 0.19
N GLU A 223 -14.17 6.40 -0.75
CA GLU A 223 -13.36 6.74 -1.92
C GLU A 223 -14.25 6.84 -3.15
N ARG A 224 -14.61 8.08 -3.52
CA ARG A 224 -15.38 8.37 -4.71
C ARG A 224 -14.60 9.25 -5.67
N MET A 225 -14.70 8.96 -6.93
CA MET A 225 -14.10 9.73 -8.00
C MET A 225 -15.20 10.50 -8.74
N ILE A 226 -14.99 11.80 -8.91
CA ILE A 226 -15.87 12.62 -9.74
C ILE A 226 -15.18 12.82 -11.08
N ARG A 227 -15.83 12.39 -12.14
CA ARG A 227 -15.37 12.65 -13.51
C ARG A 227 -16.16 13.81 -14.07
N ILE A 228 -15.46 14.91 -14.31
CA ILE A 228 -16.03 16.15 -14.84
C ILE A 228 -15.49 16.33 -16.27
N PRO A 229 -16.31 16.29 -17.31
CA PRO A 229 -15.90 16.66 -18.67
C PRO A 229 -15.80 18.18 -18.73
N VAL A 230 -14.59 18.72 -18.92
CA VAL A 230 -14.34 20.14 -19.08
C VAL A 230 -14.17 20.42 -20.58
N PRO A 231 -14.89 21.40 -21.19
CA PRO A 231 -14.67 21.83 -22.56
C PRO A 231 -13.22 22.30 -22.77
N LEU A 232 -12.68 22.08 -23.97
CA LEU A 232 -11.27 22.38 -24.25
C LEU A 232 -10.96 23.89 -24.09
N GLU A 233 -11.94 24.73 -24.37
CA GLU A 233 -11.83 26.19 -24.23
C GLU A 233 -11.61 26.59 -22.77
N GLU A 234 -12.38 26.03 -21.85
CA GLU A 234 -12.27 26.27 -20.41
C GLU A 234 -11.05 25.57 -19.79
N PHE A 235 -10.66 24.43 -20.36
CA PHE A 235 -9.46 23.71 -19.92
C PHE A 235 -8.16 24.51 -20.15
N SER A 236 -8.12 25.34 -21.19
CA SER A 236 -6.97 26.21 -21.48
C SER A 236 -6.78 27.32 -20.44
N ALA A 237 -7.86 27.72 -19.76
CA ALA A 237 -7.85 28.75 -18.73
C ALA A 237 -7.45 28.23 -17.31
N LEU A 238 -7.31 26.93 -17.15
CA LEU A 238 -6.89 26.35 -15.86
C LEU A 238 -5.42 26.69 -15.58
N PRO A 239 -5.09 27.05 -14.33
CA PRO A 239 -3.71 27.35 -13.95
C PRO A 239 -2.84 26.10 -14.10
N ARG A 240 -1.70 26.28 -14.74
CA ARG A 240 -0.71 25.21 -14.97
C ARG A 240 0.55 25.49 -14.19
N ASP A 241 1.24 24.42 -13.78
CA ASP A 241 2.56 24.52 -13.21
C ASP A 241 3.63 24.80 -14.31
N GLU A 242 4.86 25.00 -13.90
CA GLU A 242 6.01 25.25 -14.81
C GLU A 242 6.25 24.09 -15.80
N GLN A 243 5.68 22.90 -15.51
CA GLN A 243 5.79 21.70 -16.33
C GLN A 243 4.58 21.53 -17.28
N GLY A 244 3.65 22.49 -17.30
CA GLY A 244 2.45 22.47 -18.14
C GLY A 244 1.31 21.56 -17.63
N LYS A 245 1.45 20.99 -16.44
CA LYS A 245 0.43 20.17 -15.79
C LYS A 245 -0.56 21.05 -15.05
N VAL A 246 -1.85 20.71 -15.09
CA VAL A 246 -2.87 21.43 -14.35
C VAL A 246 -2.58 21.38 -12.85
N ASN A 247 -2.60 22.55 -12.21
CA ASN A 247 -2.34 22.66 -10.77
C ASN A 247 -3.41 21.89 -10.00
N THR A 248 -2.97 20.98 -9.12
CA THR A 248 -3.86 20.14 -8.30
C THR A 248 -4.48 20.86 -7.10
N ALA A 249 -4.10 22.12 -6.84
CA ALA A 249 -4.68 22.96 -5.79
C ALA A 249 -6.05 23.57 -6.14
N LEU A 250 -6.74 23.02 -7.13
CA LEU A 250 -8.08 23.43 -7.50
C LEU A 250 -9.10 22.95 -6.46
N THR A 251 -9.88 23.88 -5.91
CA THR A 251 -11.00 23.54 -5.04
C THR A 251 -12.24 23.35 -5.88
N ALA A 252 -12.81 22.13 -5.87
CA ALA A 252 -14.07 21.86 -6.52
C ALA A 252 -15.19 21.82 -5.47
N SER A 253 -16.22 22.64 -5.64
CA SER A 253 -17.47 22.52 -4.90
C SER A 253 -18.46 21.70 -5.72
N CYS A 254 -18.98 20.62 -5.18
CA CYS A 254 -19.93 19.75 -5.85
C CYS A 254 -21.33 19.96 -5.25
N ALA A 255 -22.26 20.48 -6.05
CA ALA A 255 -23.68 20.47 -5.71
C ALA A 255 -24.29 19.17 -6.25
N VAL A 256 -24.74 18.29 -5.36
CA VAL A 256 -25.40 17.03 -5.73
C VAL A 256 -26.90 17.29 -5.86
N SER A 257 -27.43 17.23 -7.08
CA SER A 257 -28.89 17.23 -7.32
C SER A 257 -29.34 15.76 -7.39
N TYR A 258 -30.18 15.37 -6.45
CA TYR A 258 -30.85 14.07 -6.51
C TYR A 258 -32.10 14.24 -7.39
N THR A 259 -32.05 13.74 -8.61
CA THR A 259 -33.26 13.48 -9.36
C THR A 259 -33.79 12.12 -8.92
N HIS A 260 -34.85 12.13 -8.14
CA HIS A 260 -35.64 10.92 -7.93
C HIS A 260 -36.30 10.56 -9.25
N LEU A 261 -35.92 9.42 -9.81
CA LEU A 261 -36.71 8.71 -10.81
C LEU A 261 -37.67 7.75 -10.10
#